data_72f24039a60825054bb09ecda1957c85
#
_entry.id   72f24039a60825054bb09ecda1957c85
#
_cell.length_a   1.000
_cell.length_b   1.000
_cell.length_c   1.000
_cell.angle_alpha   90.00
_cell.angle_beta   90.00
_cell.angle_gamma   90.00
#
_symmetry.space_group_name_H-M   'P 1'
#
loop_
_entity.id
_entity.type
_entity.pdbx_description
1 polymer ?
#
loop_
_entity_poly.entity_id
_entity_poly.type
_entity_poly.pdbx_seq_one_letter_code
_entity_poly.pdbx_strand_id
1 'polypeptide(L)'
;MGENLDSQYDSFSVDFIKGTKIHNDLSRAAYYSVLENIVFAGKTVLDVGCGDGWDLQQLVKKEAICYGLDSSKALVNVAQKNIPSAKIIEGNMESLPYENSSFDVILSKYAIQTSTNVPLVLSEMDRVLKTGGTMVYLAVHPLRQFLEKKKHPKDYFEQEVVKSVFFGGSISANEPTHTLNEYLNPNFLRKYQINHFQEYKDFPSSEKVEGDEYPCFFVLKATKL
;
A
#
# COMPACT_ATOMS: atom_id res chain seq x y z
N MET A 1 -0.21 5.98 25.37
CA MET A 1 0.45 6.74 24.30
C MET A 1 0.66 5.76 23.19
N GLY A 2 -0.09 5.89 22.07
CA GLY A 2 0.09 5.00 20.93
C GLY A 2 1.49 5.19 20.35
N GLU A 3 2.20 4.10 20.10
CA GLU A 3 3.45 4.13 19.36
C GLU A 3 3.18 4.79 18.01
N ASN A 4 3.99 5.79 17.65
CA ASN A 4 3.89 6.41 16.34
C ASN A 4 4.43 5.41 15.30
N LEU A 5 3.53 4.71 14.63
CA LEU A 5 3.86 3.71 13.62
C LEU A 5 4.46 4.34 12.33
N ASP A 6 4.21 5.64 12.12
CA ASP A 6 4.55 6.33 10.87
C ASP A 6 6.04 6.51 10.63
N SER A 7 6.83 6.74 11.68
CA SER A 7 8.27 7.03 11.55
C SER A 7 9.19 5.81 11.70
N GLN A 8 8.64 4.62 11.97
CA GLN A 8 9.49 3.44 12.21
C GLN A 8 10.36 3.07 10.99
N TYR A 9 9.88 3.34 9.76
CA TYR A 9 10.60 3.05 8.53
C TYR A 9 11.88 3.89 8.33
N ASP A 10 12.02 5.02 9.02
CA ASP A 10 13.26 5.81 8.99
C ASP A 10 14.46 5.03 9.56
N SER A 11 14.23 4.25 10.62
CA SER A 11 15.28 3.53 11.33
C SER A 11 15.91 2.38 10.52
N PHE A 12 15.20 1.82 9.55
CA PHE A 12 15.66 0.69 8.73
C PHE A 12 15.49 0.91 7.22
N SER A 13 15.36 2.17 6.79
CA SER A 13 15.09 2.53 5.38
C SER A 13 16.07 1.92 4.38
N VAL A 14 17.37 1.85 4.72
CA VAL A 14 18.41 1.27 3.84
C VAL A 14 18.18 -0.23 3.62
N ASP A 15 17.91 -0.97 4.69
CA ASP A 15 17.69 -2.41 4.60
C ASP A 15 16.33 -2.73 3.97
N PHE A 16 15.34 -1.88 4.21
CA PHE A 16 14.04 -1.96 3.54
C PHE A 16 14.17 -1.84 2.02
N ILE A 17 14.90 -0.82 1.53
CA ILE A 17 15.15 -0.63 0.09
C ILE A 17 15.89 -1.83 -0.52
N LYS A 18 16.88 -2.38 0.17
CA LYS A 18 17.58 -3.60 -0.30
C LYS A 18 16.63 -4.80 -0.35
N GLY A 19 15.87 -5.00 0.72
CA GLY A 19 14.92 -6.10 0.84
C GLY A 19 13.83 -6.07 -0.22
N THR A 20 13.23 -4.91 -0.49
CA THR A 20 12.17 -4.76 -1.52
C THR A 20 12.67 -5.07 -2.92
N LYS A 21 13.94 -4.80 -3.24
CA LYS A 21 14.55 -5.13 -4.54
C LYS A 21 14.71 -6.64 -4.76
N ILE A 22 14.93 -7.40 -3.69
CA ILE A 22 15.25 -8.84 -3.77
C ILE A 22 13.99 -9.72 -3.64
N HIS A 23 13.03 -9.32 -2.80
CA HIS A 23 11.98 -10.22 -2.32
C HIS A 23 10.56 -9.94 -2.85
N ASN A 24 10.36 -8.94 -3.70
CA ASN A 24 9.01 -8.51 -4.12
C ASN A 24 8.58 -9.02 -5.52
N ASP A 25 9.21 -10.03 -6.09
CA ASP A 25 8.98 -10.39 -7.49
C ASP A 25 7.54 -10.86 -7.77
N LEU A 26 6.96 -11.74 -6.94
CA LEU A 26 5.61 -12.28 -7.16
C LEU A 26 4.52 -11.22 -6.98
N SER A 27 4.57 -10.49 -5.87
CA SER A 27 3.59 -9.43 -5.59
C SER A 27 3.73 -8.25 -6.55
N ARG A 28 4.96 -7.97 -6.98
CA ARG A 28 5.23 -6.97 -8.01
C ARG A 28 4.64 -7.38 -9.35
N ALA A 29 4.84 -8.62 -9.80
CA ALA A 29 4.25 -9.14 -11.03
C ALA A 29 2.72 -9.06 -10.99
N ALA A 30 2.08 -9.49 -9.90
CA ALA A 30 0.64 -9.40 -9.70
C ALA A 30 0.14 -7.95 -9.76
N TYR A 31 0.82 -7.02 -9.09
CA TYR A 31 0.46 -5.61 -9.09
C TYR A 31 0.60 -4.98 -10.47
N TYR A 32 1.72 -5.21 -11.15
CA TYR A 32 1.98 -4.64 -12.48
C TYR A 32 1.05 -5.18 -13.55
N SER A 33 0.65 -6.45 -13.49
CA SER A 33 -0.33 -7.01 -14.45
C SER A 33 -1.66 -6.24 -14.44
N VAL A 34 -2.08 -5.73 -13.27
CA VAL A 34 -3.28 -4.91 -13.12
C VAL A 34 -3.09 -3.49 -13.67
N LEU A 35 -1.84 -2.99 -13.68
CA LEU A 35 -1.50 -1.67 -14.21
C LEU A 35 -1.30 -1.64 -15.74
N GLU A 36 -1.09 -2.78 -16.39
CA GLU A 36 -0.80 -2.85 -17.84
C GLU A 36 -1.85 -2.18 -18.72
N ASN A 37 -3.12 -2.28 -18.32
CA ASN A 37 -4.24 -1.72 -19.07
C ASN A 37 -4.59 -0.28 -18.69
N ILE A 38 -3.73 0.41 -17.93
CA ILE A 38 -3.90 1.82 -17.58
C ILE A 38 -3.01 2.66 -18.49
N VAL A 39 -3.62 3.62 -19.20
CA VAL A 39 -2.88 4.63 -19.97
C VAL A 39 -2.40 5.71 -19.00
N PHE A 40 -1.10 5.81 -18.80
CA PHE A 40 -0.50 6.77 -17.86
C PHE A 40 -0.04 8.07 -18.50
N ALA A 41 0.20 8.09 -19.83
CA ALA A 41 0.72 9.25 -20.53
C ALA A 41 -0.16 10.50 -20.30
N GLY A 42 0.44 11.54 -19.76
CA GLY A 42 -0.22 12.81 -19.43
C GLY A 42 -1.15 12.76 -18.21
N LYS A 43 -1.29 11.62 -17.53
CA LYS A 43 -2.13 11.47 -16.32
C LYS A 43 -1.40 11.92 -15.07
N THR A 44 -2.13 12.59 -14.16
CA THR A 44 -1.66 12.87 -12.82
C THR A 44 -1.82 11.63 -11.95
N VAL A 45 -0.72 11.11 -11.41
CA VAL A 45 -0.67 9.89 -10.62
C VAL A 45 -0.12 10.21 -9.22
N LEU A 46 -0.84 9.78 -8.19
CA LEU A 46 -0.36 9.80 -6.80
C LEU A 46 -0.06 8.38 -6.33
N ASP A 47 1.13 8.18 -5.78
CA ASP A 47 1.50 6.96 -5.07
C ASP A 47 1.50 7.23 -3.56
N VAL A 48 0.58 6.60 -2.84
CA VAL A 48 0.38 6.76 -1.39
C VAL A 48 1.18 5.68 -0.66
N GLY A 49 2.18 6.11 0.10
CA GLY A 49 3.22 5.24 0.66
C GLY A 49 4.24 4.85 -0.41
N CYS A 50 4.80 5.84 -1.09
CA CYS A 50 5.64 5.64 -2.28
C CYS A 50 7.04 5.06 -1.98
N GLY A 51 7.45 5.00 -0.71
CA GLY A 51 8.75 4.49 -0.31
C GLY A 51 9.91 5.21 -1.00
N ASP A 52 10.84 4.43 -1.56
CA ASP A 52 12.00 4.94 -2.32
C ASP A 52 11.67 5.41 -3.74
N GLY A 53 10.39 5.42 -4.12
CA GLY A 53 9.89 5.88 -5.40
C GLY A 53 10.06 4.90 -6.57
N TRP A 54 10.41 3.64 -6.31
CA TRP A 54 10.70 2.68 -7.38
C TRP A 54 9.52 2.53 -8.36
N ASP A 55 8.28 2.45 -7.86
CA ASP A 55 7.08 2.34 -8.69
C ASP A 55 6.85 3.61 -9.52
N LEU A 56 7.01 4.79 -8.91
CA LEU A 56 6.92 6.08 -9.61
C LEU A 56 7.95 6.21 -10.73
N GLN A 57 9.16 5.70 -10.54
CA GLN A 57 10.19 5.72 -11.57
C GLN A 57 9.76 4.94 -12.84
N GLN A 58 8.99 3.86 -12.69
CA GLN A 58 8.45 3.13 -13.84
C GLN A 58 7.33 3.92 -14.54
N LEU A 59 6.55 4.70 -13.77
CA LEU A 59 5.44 5.50 -14.31
C LEU A 59 5.92 6.76 -15.03
N VAL A 60 7.00 7.38 -14.57
CA VAL A 60 7.66 8.47 -15.29
C VAL A 60 8.10 8.02 -16.69
N LYS A 61 8.60 6.78 -16.85
CA LYS A 61 8.95 6.22 -18.17
C LYS A 61 7.72 6.02 -19.07
N LYS A 62 6.52 5.99 -18.49
CA LYS A 62 5.24 5.94 -19.20
C LYS A 62 4.59 7.32 -19.34
N GLU A 63 5.38 8.40 -19.21
CA GLU A 63 4.97 9.80 -19.37
C GLU A 63 3.88 10.26 -18.38
N ALA A 64 3.79 9.63 -17.20
CA ALA A 64 2.91 10.08 -16.13
C ALA A 64 3.47 11.33 -15.43
N ILE A 65 2.57 12.20 -14.96
CA ILE A 65 2.89 13.31 -14.06
C ILE A 65 2.81 12.78 -12.62
N CYS A 66 3.97 12.44 -12.04
CA CYS A 66 4.06 11.67 -10.80
C CYS A 66 4.12 12.53 -9.55
N TYR A 67 3.33 12.11 -8.56
CA TYR A 67 3.33 12.59 -7.18
C TYR A 67 3.53 11.40 -6.26
N GLY A 68 4.26 11.61 -5.17
CA GLY A 68 4.44 10.60 -4.13
C GLY A 68 4.27 11.20 -2.75
N LEU A 69 3.75 10.39 -1.83
CA LEU A 69 3.67 10.72 -0.42
C LEU A 69 4.13 9.53 0.40
N ASP A 70 5.00 9.77 1.37
CA ASP A 70 5.43 8.76 2.35
C ASP A 70 5.64 9.41 3.71
N SER A 71 5.42 8.69 4.80
CA SER A 71 5.64 9.20 6.16
C SER A 71 7.11 9.14 6.57
N SER A 72 7.93 8.33 5.91
CA SER A 72 9.36 8.21 6.17
C SER A 72 10.14 9.29 5.43
N LYS A 73 10.69 10.23 6.18
CA LYS A 73 11.58 11.28 5.66
C LYS A 73 12.79 10.69 4.94
N ALA A 74 13.34 9.60 5.47
CA ALA A 74 14.50 8.95 4.88
C ALA A 74 14.18 8.37 3.49
N LEU A 75 13.01 7.71 3.33
CA LEU A 75 12.57 7.17 2.05
C LEU A 75 12.21 8.28 1.06
N VAL A 76 11.52 9.33 1.50
CA VAL A 76 11.21 10.54 0.68
C VAL A 76 12.49 11.16 0.12
N ASN A 77 13.52 11.34 0.94
CA ASN A 77 14.80 11.89 0.48
C ASN A 77 15.46 11.00 -0.61
N VAL A 78 15.35 9.69 -0.50
CA VAL A 78 15.84 8.76 -1.53
C VAL A 78 15.01 8.87 -2.80
N ALA A 79 13.69 8.86 -2.66
CA ALA A 79 12.78 8.97 -3.80
C ALA A 79 12.96 10.27 -4.60
N GLN A 80 13.11 11.41 -3.92
CA GLN A 80 13.38 12.72 -4.55
C GLN A 80 14.68 12.73 -5.35
N LYS A 81 15.73 12.06 -4.84
CA LYS A 81 17.00 11.91 -5.56
C LYS A 81 16.87 10.99 -6.77
N ASN A 82 16.11 9.91 -6.62
CA ASN A 82 15.92 8.92 -7.69
C ASN A 82 15.04 9.46 -8.83
N ILE A 83 14.08 10.36 -8.51
CA ILE A 83 13.09 10.83 -9.46
C ILE A 83 12.90 12.36 -9.34
N PRO A 84 13.86 13.18 -9.81
CA PRO A 84 13.78 14.63 -9.68
C PRO A 84 12.58 15.26 -10.43
N SER A 85 11.98 14.54 -11.37
CA SER A 85 10.80 14.97 -12.13
C SER A 85 9.48 14.76 -11.39
N ALA A 86 9.46 13.93 -10.32
CA ALA A 86 8.26 13.69 -9.52
C ALA A 86 8.17 14.68 -8.35
N LYS A 87 6.94 15.00 -7.95
CA LYS A 87 6.68 15.79 -6.74
C LYS A 87 6.45 14.85 -5.56
N ILE A 88 7.50 14.60 -4.77
CA ILE A 88 7.45 13.66 -3.64
C ILE A 88 7.56 14.46 -2.34
N ILE A 89 6.68 14.18 -1.40
CA ILE A 89 6.61 14.88 -0.11
C ILE A 89 6.49 13.90 1.06
N GLU A 90 7.01 14.33 2.21
CA GLU A 90 6.73 13.71 3.49
C GLU A 90 5.30 14.06 3.92
N GLY A 91 4.51 13.07 4.36
CA GLY A 91 3.14 13.30 4.79
C GLY A 91 2.44 12.06 5.30
N ASN A 92 1.26 12.28 5.91
CA ASN A 92 0.41 11.23 6.43
C ASN A 92 -0.70 10.89 5.43
N MET A 93 -0.89 9.59 5.16
CA MET A 93 -1.91 9.10 4.24
C MET A 93 -3.34 9.28 4.75
N GLU A 94 -3.53 9.48 6.07
CA GLU A 94 -4.81 9.78 6.69
C GLU A 94 -5.24 11.25 6.52
N SER A 95 -4.35 12.11 5.99
CA SER A 95 -4.62 13.53 5.72
C SER A 95 -3.77 13.99 4.53
N LEU A 96 -4.23 13.70 3.32
CA LEU A 96 -3.50 13.99 2.10
C LEU A 96 -3.48 15.50 1.81
N PRO A 97 -2.33 16.14 1.66
CA PRO A 97 -2.20 17.60 1.49
C PRO A 97 -2.46 18.04 0.03
N TYR A 98 -3.50 17.50 -0.56
CA TYR A 98 -3.92 17.78 -1.93
C TYR A 98 -5.39 18.20 -1.97
N GLU A 99 -5.74 19.00 -2.98
CA GLU A 99 -7.10 19.39 -3.21
C GLU A 99 -7.98 18.22 -3.70
N ASN A 100 -9.31 18.38 -3.57
CA ASN A 100 -10.26 17.38 -4.07
C ASN A 100 -10.09 17.18 -5.57
N SER A 101 -10.28 15.96 -6.05
CA SER A 101 -10.28 15.63 -7.49
C SER A 101 -9.02 16.10 -8.24
N SER A 102 -7.85 15.92 -7.65
CA SER A 102 -6.56 16.33 -8.21
C SER A 102 -5.91 15.27 -9.09
N PHE A 103 -6.21 13.99 -8.87
CA PHE A 103 -5.49 12.88 -9.52
C PHE A 103 -6.39 12.05 -10.44
N ASP A 104 -5.81 11.63 -11.57
CA ASP A 104 -6.46 10.68 -12.49
C ASP A 104 -6.31 9.24 -12.01
N VAL A 105 -5.18 8.93 -11.36
CA VAL A 105 -4.86 7.60 -10.84
C VAL A 105 -4.26 7.73 -9.46
N ILE A 106 -4.71 6.88 -8.53
CA ILE A 106 -4.09 6.71 -7.21
C ILE A 106 -3.62 5.28 -7.06
N LEU A 107 -2.40 5.14 -6.60
CA LEU A 107 -1.73 3.88 -6.37
C LEU A 107 -1.34 3.75 -4.89
N SER A 108 -1.30 2.52 -4.38
CA SER A 108 -0.66 2.20 -3.10
C SER A 108 -0.24 0.74 -3.10
N LYS A 109 0.99 0.46 -2.71
CA LYS A 109 1.51 -0.91 -2.64
C LYS A 109 2.13 -1.18 -1.28
N TYR A 110 1.52 -2.09 -0.51
CA TYR A 110 1.97 -2.45 0.84
C TYR A 110 2.12 -1.24 1.80
N ALA A 111 1.25 -0.24 1.67
CA ALA A 111 1.28 0.94 2.55
C ALA A 111 0.00 1.11 3.37
N ILE A 112 -1.19 1.05 2.76
CA ILE A 112 -2.44 1.38 3.45
C ILE A 112 -2.72 0.51 4.70
N GLN A 113 -2.20 -0.72 4.74
CA GLN A 113 -2.35 -1.60 5.92
C GLN A 113 -1.51 -1.14 7.13
N THR A 114 -0.60 -0.18 6.98
CA THR A 114 0.18 0.34 8.12
C THR A 114 -0.58 1.38 8.93
N SER A 115 -1.65 1.97 8.36
CA SER A 115 -2.56 2.87 9.08
C SER A 115 -3.47 2.09 10.03
N THR A 116 -3.73 2.65 11.21
CA THR A 116 -4.75 2.13 12.13
C THR A 116 -6.18 2.40 11.65
N ASN A 117 -6.36 3.21 10.61
CA ASN A 117 -7.66 3.63 10.09
C ASN A 117 -7.74 3.54 8.55
N VAL A 118 -7.71 2.32 8.02
CA VAL A 118 -7.83 2.07 6.58
C VAL A 118 -9.05 2.76 5.94
N PRO A 119 -10.25 2.78 6.56
CA PRO A 119 -11.38 3.52 6.01
C PRO A 119 -11.12 5.03 5.83
N LEU A 120 -10.37 5.66 6.73
CA LEU A 120 -9.99 7.07 6.60
C LEU A 120 -9.01 7.28 5.45
N VAL A 121 -8.00 6.42 5.33
CA VAL A 121 -7.05 6.45 4.20
C VAL A 121 -7.79 6.34 2.88
N LEU A 122 -8.69 5.36 2.74
CA LEU A 122 -9.50 5.20 1.53
C LEU A 122 -10.41 6.40 1.26
N SER A 123 -10.92 7.05 2.31
CA SER A 123 -11.72 8.29 2.18
C SER A 123 -10.88 9.46 1.67
N GLU A 124 -9.63 9.61 2.12
CA GLU A 124 -8.72 10.64 1.63
C GLU A 124 -8.28 10.36 0.18
N MET A 125 -7.97 9.10 -0.13
CA MET A 125 -7.69 8.68 -1.51
C MET A 125 -8.91 8.96 -2.43
N ASP A 126 -10.14 8.66 -1.96
CA ASP A 126 -11.38 9.00 -2.66
C ASP A 126 -11.51 10.52 -2.88
N ARG A 127 -11.27 11.30 -1.84
CA ARG A 127 -11.41 12.78 -1.91
C ARG A 127 -10.53 13.40 -2.99
N VAL A 128 -9.28 12.96 -3.08
CA VAL A 128 -8.31 13.52 -4.02
C VAL A 128 -8.37 12.88 -5.41
N LEU A 129 -9.07 11.75 -5.58
CA LEU A 129 -9.28 11.10 -6.88
C LEU A 129 -10.43 11.77 -7.65
N LYS A 130 -10.22 12.04 -8.93
CA LYS A 130 -11.27 12.53 -9.85
C LYS A 130 -12.37 11.50 -10.04
N THR A 131 -13.60 11.95 -10.31
CA THR A 131 -14.66 11.07 -10.86
C THR A 131 -14.18 10.46 -12.17
N GLY A 132 -14.43 9.18 -12.40
CA GLY A 132 -13.86 8.39 -13.50
C GLY A 132 -12.39 8.01 -13.33
N GLY A 133 -11.74 8.46 -12.24
CA GLY A 133 -10.37 8.11 -11.91
C GLY A 133 -10.22 6.67 -11.44
N THR A 134 -9.01 6.17 -11.53
CA THR A 134 -8.68 4.78 -11.16
C THR A 134 -7.90 4.72 -9.86
N MET A 135 -8.33 3.86 -8.94
CA MET A 135 -7.60 3.51 -7.73
C MET A 135 -7.09 2.08 -7.83
N VAL A 136 -5.80 1.86 -7.53
CA VAL A 136 -5.21 0.52 -7.45
C VAL A 136 -4.42 0.41 -6.15
N TYR A 137 -4.71 -0.62 -5.37
CA TYR A 137 -3.86 -0.91 -4.21
C TYR A 137 -3.62 -2.41 -4.04
N LEU A 138 -2.46 -2.70 -3.46
CA LEU A 138 -2.05 -4.01 -3.00
C LEU A 138 -1.82 -3.92 -1.49
N ALA A 139 -2.44 -4.82 -0.74
CA ALA A 139 -2.29 -4.88 0.72
C ALA A 139 -2.07 -6.31 1.20
N VAL A 140 -1.43 -6.45 2.36
CA VAL A 140 -1.36 -7.72 3.09
C VAL A 140 -2.78 -8.17 3.41
N HIS A 141 -3.04 -9.47 3.20
CA HIS A 141 -4.38 -10.00 3.43
C HIS A 141 -4.69 -10.07 4.94
N PRO A 142 -5.86 -9.56 5.39
CA PRO A 142 -6.22 -9.60 6.81
C PRO A 142 -6.25 -11.00 7.43
N LEU A 143 -6.64 -12.02 6.65
CA LEU A 143 -6.63 -13.41 7.12
C LEU A 143 -5.20 -13.90 7.41
N ARG A 144 -4.22 -13.47 6.61
CA ARG A 144 -2.81 -13.75 6.88
C ARG A 144 -2.37 -13.14 8.22
N GLN A 145 -2.68 -11.85 8.46
CA GLN A 145 -2.36 -11.19 9.72
C GLN A 145 -3.01 -11.93 10.91
N PHE A 146 -4.27 -12.34 10.76
CA PHE A 146 -4.98 -13.12 11.76
C PHE A 146 -4.33 -14.48 12.05
N LEU A 147 -3.99 -15.24 11.02
CA LEU A 147 -3.43 -16.58 11.17
C LEU A 147 -1.99 -16.58 11.67
N GLU A 148 -1.12 -15.74 11.08
CA GLU A 148 0.31 -15.75 11.34
C GLU A 148 0.72 -14.89 12.54
N LYS A 149 0.00 -13.80 12.84
CA LYS A 149 0.48 -12.76 13.75
C LYS A 149 -0.25 -12.70 15.09
N LYS A 150 -1.58 -12.93 15.10
CA LYS A 150 -2.34 -12.84 16.34
C LYS A 150 -2.06 -14.02 17.26
N LYS A 151 -2.00 -13.74 18.58
CA LYS A 151 -1.84 -14.75 19.64
C LYS A 151 -3.21 -15.24 20.10
N HIS A 152 -3.26 -16.49 20.58
CA HIS A 152 -4.49 -17.06 21.17
C HIS A 152 -4.85 -16.44 22.54
N PRO A 153 -6.16 -16.24 22.82
CA PRO A 153 -7.30 -16.42 21.93
C PRO A 153 -7.29 -15.35 20.83
N LYS A 154 -7.63 -15.72 19.58
CA LYS A 154 -7.63 -14.83 18.44
C LYS A 154 -9.03 -14.29 18.16
N ASP A 155 -9.17 -12.97 18.02
CA ASP A 155 -10.37 -12.33 17.48
C ASP A 155 -10.02 -11.64 16.16
N TYR A 156 -10.71 -12.02 15.07
CA TYR A 156 -10.49 -11.42 13.75
C TYR A 156 -10.95 -9.96 13.69
N PHE A 157 -11.94 -9.59 14.50
CA PHE A 157 -12.56 -8.27 14.47
C PHE A 157 -11.90 -7.27 15.42
N GLU A 158 -11.16 -7.72 16.40
CA GLU A 158 -10.40 -6.85 17.28
C GLU A 158 -9.10 -6.41 16.59
N GLN A 159 -8.88 -5.10 16.47
CA GLN A 159 -7.62 -4.57 15.94
C GLN A 159 -6.53 -4.68 17.00
N GLU A 160 -5.42 -5.26 16.63
CA GLU A 160 -4.21 -5.37 17.46
C GLU A 160 -3.00 -4.83 16.68
N VAL A 161 -2.02 -4.30 17.39
CA VAL A 161 -0.70 -4.01 16.81
C VAL A 161 0.17 -5.26 16.97
N VAL A 162 0.60 -5.80 15.83
CA VAL A 162 1.42 -7.01 15.78
C VAL A 162 2.79 -6.72 15.19
N LYS A 163 3.77 -7.54 15.55
CA LYS A 163 5.11 -7.46 14.98
C LYS A 163 5.16 -8.27 13.69
N SER A 164 5.39 -7.58 12.57
CA SER A 164 5.62 -8.19 11.27
C SER A 164 7.11 -8.28 10.98
N VAL A 165 7.53 -9.40 10.40
CA VAL A 165 8.93 -9.67 10.06
C VAL A 165 9.06 -9.72 8.54
N PHE A 166 10.00 -8.96 7.99
CA PHE A 166 10.19 -8.83 6.56
C PHE A 166 11.56 -9.40 6.12
N PHE A 167 11.62 -9.81 4.86
CA PHE A 167 12.86 -10.17 4.16
C PHE A 167 13.70 -11.22 4.90
N GLY A 168 13.05 -12.32 5.31
CA GLY A 168 13.73 -13.43 5.98
C GLY A 168 14.24 -13.10 7.40
N GLY A 169 13.65 -12.11 8.07
CA GLY A 169 14.01 -11.77 9.45
C GLY A 169 14.94 -10.57 9.59
N SER A 170 15.38 -9.96 8.49
CA SER A 170 16.32 -8.83 8.53
C SER A 170 15.71 -7.54 9.05
N ILE A 171 14.39 -7.37 8.93
CA ILE A 171 13.65 -6.20 9.39
C ILE A 171 12.39 -6.63 10.14
N SER A 172 11.99 -5.84 11.12
CA SER A 172 10.67 -5.97 11.75
C SER A 172 10.03 -4.61 11.94
N ALA A 173 8.71 -4.54 11.74
CA ALA A 173 7.89 -3.37 11.99
C ALA A 173 6.64 -3.76 12.78
N ASN A 174 6.08 -2.79 13.51
CA ASN A 174 4.79 -2.92 14.14
C ASN A 174 3.70 -2.53 13.14
N GLU A 175 2.70 -3.38 12.95
CA GLU A 175 1.59 -3.13 12.02
C GLU A 175 0.26 -3.43 12.70
N PRO A 176 -0.79 -2.62 12.45
CA PRO A 176 -2.13 -2.96 12.91
C PRO A 176 -2.68 -4.15 12.13
N THR A 177 -3.49 -4.97 12.77
CA THR A 177 -4.30 -5.99 12.08
C THR A 177 -5.60 -5.38 11.59
N HIS A 178 -6.13 -5.91 10.49
CA HIS A 178 -7.33 -5.40 9.83
C HIS A 178 -8.33 -6.52 9.54
N THR A 179 -9.55 -6.09 9.22
CA THR A 179 -10.56 -6.95 8.58
C THR A 179 -10.66 -6.62 7.10
N LEU A 180 -11.09 -7.57 6.28
CA LEU A 180 -11.35 -7.32 4.86
C LEU A 180 -12.45 -6.25 4.66
N ASN A 181 -13.39 -6.17 5.61
CA ASN A 181 -14.46 -5.17 5.58
C ASN A 181 -13.96 -3.71 5.69
N GLU A 182 -12.78 -3.47 6.25
CA GLU A 182 -12.19 -2.12 6.28
C GLU A 182 -11.77 -1.66 4.88
N TYR A 183 -11.27 -2.59 4.05
CA TYR A 183 -10.88 -2.32 2.66
C TYR A 183 -12.07 -2.26 1.70
N LEU A 184 -13.08 -3.10 1.91
CA LEU A 184 -14.29 -3.20 1.09
C LEU A 184 -15.53 -2.70 1.87
N ASN A 185 -15.39 -1.54 2.54
CA ASN A 185 -16.48 -0.99 3.33
C ASN A 185 -17.66 -0.49 2.44
N PRO A 186 -18.87 -0.36 3.01
CA PRO A 186 -20.05 0.04 2.24
C PRO A 186 -19.92 1.39 1.52
N ASN A 187 -19.12 2.33 2.06
CA ASN A 187 -18.89 3.62 1.40
C ASN A 187 -18.06 3.45 0.14
N PHE A 188 -16.99 2.63 0.21
CA PHE A 188 -16.18 2.30 -0.94
C PHE A 188 -17.03 1.59 -2.01
N LEU A 189 -17.75 0.54 -1.64
CA LEU A 189 -18.56 -0.25 -2.59
C LEU A 189 -19.67 0.54 -3.30
N ARG A 190 -20.20 1.61 -2.67
CA ARG A 190 -21.18 2.48 -3.33
C ARG A 190 -20.60 3.48 -4.32
N LYS A 191 -19.34 3.84 -4.14
CA LYS A 191 -18.66 4.89 -4.93
C LYS A 191 -17.79 4.35 -6.06
N TYR A 192 -17.52 3.04 -6.05
CA TYR A 192 -16.55 2.44 -6.95
C TYR A 192 -17.11 1.25 -7.71
N GLN A 193 -16.82 1.21 -8.99
CA GLN A 193 -16.91 -0.01 -9.79
C GLN A 193 -15.62 -0.81 -9.62
N ILE A 194 -15.70 -1.99 -9.00
CA ILE A 194 -14.55 -2.89 -8.90
C ILE A 194 -14.28 -3.51 -10.26
N ASN A 195 -13.11 -3.26 -10.82
CA ASN A 195 -12.67 -3.78 -12.13
C ASN A 195 -11.79 -5.02 -11.95
N HIS A 196 -11.11 -5.16 -10.81
CA HIS A 196 -10.27 -6.28 -10.46
C HIS A 196 -10.20 -6.43 -8.94
N PHE A 197 -10.39 -7.64 -8.46
CA PHE A 197 -10.09 -8.04 -7.09
C PHE A 197 -9.59 -9.48 -7.14
N GLN A 198 -8.37 -9.68 -6.68
CA GLN A 198 -7.78 -11.02 -6.65
C GLN A 198 -6.91 -11.20 -5.41
N GLU A 199 -7.09 -12.34 -4.76
CA GLU A 199 -6.31 -12.82 -3.64
C GLU A 199 -5.18 -13.74 -4.13
N TYR A 200 -4.04 -13.69 -3.46
CA TYR A 200 -2.85 -14.44 -3.81
C TYR A 200 -2.30 -15.16 -2.59
N LYS A 201 -1.94 -16.45 -2.75
CA LYS A 201 -1.35 -17.29 -1.68
C LYS A 201 0.17 -17.35 -1.70
N ASP A 202 0.78 -16.96 -2.79
CA ASP A 202 2.22 -17.14 -3.05
C ASP A 202 3.04 -15.97 -2.53
N PHE A 203 3.21 -15.89 -1.20
CA PHE A 203 4.10 -14.94 -0.56
C PHE A 203 5.08 -15.70 0.34
N PRO A 204 6.39 -15.55 0.16
CA PRO A 204 7.38 -16.15 1.04
C PRO A 204 7.21 -15.59 2.46
N SER A 205 6.79 -16.40 3.39
CA SER A 205 6.67 -16.05 4.79
C SER A 205 7.31 -17.12 5.65
N SER A 206 8.22 -16.72 6.55
CA SER A 206 8.78 -17.60 7.58
C SER A 206 7.78 -17.90 8.71
N GLU A 207 6.65 -17.20 8.72
CA GLU A 207 5.61 -17.30 9.76
C GLU A 207 4.34 -17.98 9.24
N LYS A 208 4.41 -18.56 8.02
CA LYS A 208 3.28 -19.30 7.45
C LYS A 208 2.87 -20.47 8.35
N VAL A 209 1.56 -20.62 8.57
CA VAL A 209 1.03 -21.73 9.34
C VAL A 209 1.25 -23.01 8.52
N GLU A 210 1.95 -23.98 9.11
CA GLU A 210 2.33 -25.22 8.44
C GLU A 210 1.09 -26.05 8.08
N GLY A 211 1.04 -26.49 6.82
CA GLY A 211 -0.05 -27.31 6.29
C GLY A 211 -1.28 -26.53 5.81
N ASP A 212 -1.37 -25.24 6.09
CA ASP A 212 -2.50 -24.41 5.69
C ASP A 212 -2.23 -23.61 4.40
N GLU A 213 -3.26 -23.48 3.56
CA GLU A 213 -3.27 -22.60 2.39
C GLU A 213 -4.29 -21.49 2.61
N TYR A 214 -3.84 -20.23 2.54
CA TYR A 214 -4.65 -19.05 2.76
C TYR A 214 -4.12 -17.85 1.95
N PRO A 215 -4.97 -16.82 1.69
CA PRO A 215 -4.52 -15.66 0.96
C PRO A 215 -3.52 -14.83 1.79
N CYS A 216 -2.39 -14.45 1.15
CA CYS A 216 -1.32 -13.69 1.79
C CYS A 216 -1.37 -12.21 1.48
N PHE A 217 -1.82 -11.85 0.27
CA PHE A 217 -2.07 -10.47 -0.14
C PHE A 217 -3.21 -10.44 -1.17
N PHE A 218 -3.70 -9.25 -1.46
CA PHE A 218 -4.67 -9.05 -2.53
C PHE A 218 -4.35 -7.79 -3.32
N VAL A 219 -4.82 -7.74 -4.56
CA VAL A 219 -4.77 -6.57 -5.42
C VAL A 219 -6.18 -6.16 -5.78
N LEU A 220 -6.48 -4.89 -5.63
CA LEU A 220 -7.75 -4.30 -6.04
C LEU A 220 -7.50 -3.16 -7.03
N LYS A 221 -8.32 -3.13 -8.10
CA LYS A 221 -8.46 -2.00 -9.02
C LYS A 221 -9.92 -1.62 -9.11
N ALA A 222 -10.19 -0.35 -8.97
CA ALA A 222 -11.56 0.18 -9.04
C ALA A 222 -11.60 1.54 -9.72
N THR A 223 -12.71 1.84 -10.37
CA THR A 223 -12.99 3.14 -10.99
C THR A 223 -14.01 3.90 -10.14
N LYS A 224 -13.72 5.15 -9.82
CA LYS A 224 -14.64 6.03 -9.08
C LYS A 224 -15.81 6.42 -9.98
N LEU A 225 -17.05 6.21 -9.47
CA LEU A 225 -18.31 6.51 -10.16
C LEU A 225 -18.65 8.01 -10.17
#